data_5666a3b1695389647c5ef736e8f729c3
#
_entry.id   5666a3b1695389647c5ef736e8f729c3
#
_cell.length_a   1.000
_cell.length_b   1.000
_cell.length_c   1.000
_cell.angle_alpha   90.00
_cell.angle_beta   90.00
_cell.angle_gamma   90.00
#
_symmetry.space_group_name_H-M   'P 1'
#
loop_
_entity.id
_entity.type
_entity.pdbx_description
1 polymer ?
#
loop_
_entity_poly.entity_id
_entity_poly.type
_entity_poly.pdbx_seq_one_letter_code
_entity_poly.pdbx_strand_id
1 'polypeptide(L)'
;MALLLLSFCLLGLARLMAGNLRSHTESVIQANLNLLANDALGRIRANPSELSGSGAGNGYQFAASWSAQQGSMEAAPSPNCITSACTNTERAAFDLWQLRSNARALLPQGALSLVRDSNINSTPNSGWILSLYWFDKDKESLGLSCQDSGVNDLTCFNDNATGIQPVTGVRAFNFYFYP
;
A
#
# COMPACT_ATOMS: atom_id res chain seq x y z
N MET A 1 47.72 10.55 -20.35
CA MET A 1 47.12 9.21 -20.50
C MET A 1 46.60 8.63 -19.16
N ALA A 2 47.44 8.56 -18.09
CA ALA A 2 47.01 8.00 -16.80
C ALA A 2 45.76 8.69 -16.20
N LEU A 3 45.65 10.02 -16.26
CA LEU A 3 44.49 10.78 -15.74
C LEU A 3 43.19 10.46 -16.47
N LEU A 4 43.25 10.21 -17.77
CA LEU A 4 42.05 9.83 -18.55
C LEU A 4 41.55 8.45 -18.16
N LEU A 5 42.43 7.48 -17.96
CA LEU A 5 42.05 6.14 -17.50
C LEU A 5 41.44 6.17 -16.10
N LEU A 6 41.99 6.97 -15.21
CA LEU A 6 41.50 7.12 -13.84
C LEU A 6 40.08 7.74 -13.83
N SER A 7 39.82 8.74 -14.68
CA SER A 7 38.48 9.36 -14.78
C SER A 7 37.42 8.37 -15.30
N PHE A 8 37.72 7.53 -16.28
CA PHE A 8 36.81 6.51 -16.77
C PHE A 8 36.52 5.43 -15.71
N CYS A 9 37.54 5.02 -14.93
CA CYS A 9 37.34 4.08 -13.83
C CYS A 9 36.42 4.66 -12.74
N LEU A 10 36.62 5.91 -12.36
CA LEU A 10 35.78 6.59 -11.36
C LEU A 10 34.32 6.73 -11.82
N LEU A 11 34.09 7.09 -13.09
CA LEU A 11 32.75 7.16 -13.67
C LEU A 11 32.04 5.78 -13.68
N GLY A 12 32.79 4.72 -13.99
CA GLY A 12 32.29 3.35 -13.94
C GLY A 12 31.86 2.93 -12.54
N LEU A 13 32.67 3.22 -11.53
CA LEU A 13 32.35 2.95 -10.12
C LEU A 13 31.15 3.75 -9.64
N ALA A 14 31.08 5.03 -9.97
CA ALA A 14 29.93 5.88 -9.61
C ALA A 14 28.61 5.34 -10.17
N ARG A 15 28.59 4.87 -11.42
CA ARG A 15 27.41 4.26 -12.04
C ARG A 15 27.00 2.95 -11.36
N LEU A 16 27.96 2.11 -10.97
CA LEU A 16 27.67 0.88 -10.24
C LEU A 16 27.11 1.16 -8.85
N MET A 17 27.65 2.16 -8.14
CA MET A 17 27.12 2.56 -6.83
C MET A 17 25.68 3.07 -6.94
N ALA A 18 25.37 3.90 -7.95
CA ALA A 18 24.00 4.40 -8.17
C ALA A 18 23.01 3.25 -8.45
N GLY A 19 23.41 2.26 -9.27
CA GLY A 19 22.60 1.09 -9.56
C GLY A 19 22.34 0.24 -8.31
N ASN A 20 23.36 0.02 -7.47
CA ASN A 20 23.23 -0.73 -6.24
C ASN A 20 22.30 -0.04 -5.22
N LEU A 21 22.39 1.28 -5.08
CA LEU A 21 21.51 2.04 -4.19
C LEU A 21 20.04 1.93 -4.62
N ARG A 22 19.78 2.00 -5.92
CA ARG A 22 18.43 1.84 -6.45
C ARG A 22 17.86 0.46 -6.16
N SER A 23 18.61 -0.60 -6.44
CA SER A 23 18.21 -1.98 -6.17
C SER A 23 17.96 -2.21 -4.68
N HIS A 24 18.78 -1.61 -3.80
CA HIS A 24 18.59 -1.67 -2.36
C HIS A 24 17.27 -1.00 -1.94
N THR A 25 16.95 0.17 -2.48
CA THR A 25 15.70 0.87 -2.16
C THR A 25 14.47 0.05 -2.57
N GLU A 26 14.48 -0.55 -3.77
CA GLU A 26 13.40 -1.43 -4.21
C GLU A 26 13.24 -2.64 -3.29
N SER A 27 14.33 -3.25 -2.86
CA SER A 27 14.30 -4.39 -1.94
C SER A 27 13.70 -4.01 -0.58
N VAL A 28 14.01 -2.83 -0.04
CA VAL A 28 13.45 -2.31 1.21
C VAL A 28 11.95 -2.07 1.07
N ILE A 29 11.50 -1.48 -0.05
CA ILE A 29 10.07 -1.28 -0.32
C ILE A 29 9.34 -2.63 -0.35
N GLN A 30 9.87 -3.63 -1.06
CA GLN A 30 9.27 -4.97 -1.11
C GLN A 30 9.17 -5.63 0.27
N ALA A 31 10.21 -5.50 1.10
CA ALA A 31 10.20 -6.00 2.48
C ALA A 31 9.11 -5.31 3.31
N ASN A 32 8.98 -3.99 3.20
CA ASN A 32 7.97 -3.20 3.90
C ASN A 32 6.54 -3.54 3.44
N LEU A 33 6.32 -3.76 2.14
CA LEU A 33 5.03 -4.21 1.60
C LEU A 33 4.61 -5.55 2.20
N ASN A 34 5.51 -6.52 2.24
CA ASN A 34 5.24 -7.82 2.84
C ASN A 34 4.97 -7.72 4.36
N LEU A 35 5.72 -6.88 5.06
CA LEU A 35 5.52 -6.63 6.49
C LEU A 35 4.13 -6.04 6.76
N LEU A 36 3.74 -5.00 6.01
CA LEU A 36 2.44 -4.35 6.14
C LEU A 36 1.28 -5.30 5.78
N ALA A 37 1.44 -6.10 4.72
CA ALA A 37 0.42 -7.07 4.33
C ALA A 37 0.22 -8.14 5.41
N ASN A 38 1.29 -8.67 5.98
CA ASN A 38 1.21 -9.66 7.05
C ASN A 38 0.64 -9.07 8.35
N ASP A 39 1.00 -7.83 8.72
CA ASP A 39 0.42 -7.13 9.88
C ASP A 39 -1.09 -6.92 9.68
N ALA A 40 -1.51 -6.45 8.50
CA ALA A 40 -2.92 -6.29 8.18
C ALA A 40 -3.69 -7.61 8.28
N LEU A 41 -3.17 -8.69 7.68
CA LEU A 41 -3.78 -10.01 7.77
C LEU A 41 -3.89 -10.53 9.20
N GLY A 42 -2.85 -10.34 10.01
CA GLY A 42 -2.85 -10.75 11.42
C GLY A 42 -3.97 -10.06 12.21
N ARG A 43 -4.12 -8.74 12.05
CA ARG A 43 -5.15 -7.93 12.71
C ARG A 43 -6.55 -8.32 12.27
N ILE A 44 -6.77 -8.44 10.97
CA ILE A 44 -8.05 -8.80 10.37
C ILE A 44 -8.50 -10.19 10.87
N ARG A 45 -7.60 -11.17 10.87
CA ARG A 45 -7.89 -12.52 11.37
C ARG A 45 -8.15 -12.57 12.87
N ALA A 46 -7.59 -11.65 13.65
CA ALA A 46 -7.85 -11.55 15.07
C ALA A 46 -9.25 -10.99 15.40
N ASN A 47 -9.93 -10.38 14.41
CA ASN A 47 -11.25 -9.76 14.59
C ASN A 47 -12.24 -10.15 13.47
N PRO A 48 -12.56 -11.43 13.31
CA PRO A 48 -13.33 -11.93 12.18
C PRO A 48 -14.80 -11.45 12.15
N SER A 49 -15.35 -11.03 13.29
CA SER A 49 -16.73 -10.54 13.38
C SER A 49 -16.97 -9.29 12.52
N GLU A 50 -15.96 -8.46 12.32
CA GLU A 50 -16.02 -7.24 11.51
C GLU A 50 -15.84 -7.49 10.00
N LEU A 51 -15.58 -8.74 9.61
CA LEU A 51 -15.44 -9.14 8.20
C LEU A 51 -16.74 -9.68 7.61
N SER A 52 -17.61 -10.22 8.44
CA SER A 52 -18.80 -10.98 8.02
C SER A 52 -20.05 -10.12 7.79
N GLY A 53 -20.04 -8.84 8.13
CA GLY A 53 -21.16 -7.93 7.93
C GLY A 53 -21.45 -7.66 6.44
N SER A 54 -22.68 -7.89 6.01
CA SER A 54 -23.16 -7.43 4.70
C SER A 54 -23.63 -5.97 4.80
N GLY A 55 -22.88 -5.04 4.23
CA GLY A 55 -23.25 -3.62 4.19
C GLY A 55 -22.22 -2.67 4.84
N ALA A 56 -22.62 -1.43 5.09
CA ALA A 56 -21.78 -0.36 5.63
C ALA A 56 -21.22 -0.60 7.05
N GLY A 57 -21.45 -1.76 7.65
CA GLY A 57 -21.00 -2.16 8.98
C GLY A 57 -19.67 -2.93 9.02
N ASN A 58 -18.94 -3.02 7.91
CA ASN A 58 -17.63 -3.66 7.90
C ASN A 58 -16.58 -2.71 8.48
N GLY A 59 -16.20 -2.90 9.71
CA GLY A 59 -15.26 -2.05 10.42
C GLY A 59 -13.89 -1.93 9.75
N TYR A 60 -13.52 -2.90 8.91
CA TYR A 60 -12.27 -2.88 8.15
C TYR A 60 -12.40 -2.30 6.72
N GLN A 61 -13.60 -1.99 6.25
CA GLN A 61 -13.74 -1.44 4.90
C GLN A 61 -13.23 0.01 4.83
N PHE A 62 -12.21 0.24 4.03
CA PHE A 62 -11.61 1.54 3.82
C PHE A 62 -11.27 1.74 2.35
N ALA A 63 -12.07 2.55 1.67
CA ALA A 63 -11.91 2.89 0.26
C ALA A 63 -11.60 4.38 0.15
N ALA A 64 -10.32 4.74 0.10
CA ALA A 64 -9.89 6.11 -0.12
C ALA A 64 -8.78 6.14 -1.17
N SER A 65 -8.82 7.14 -2.05
CA SER A 65 -7.78 7.33 -3.06
C SER A 65 -6.43 7.66 -2.41
N TRP A 66 -5.35 7.35 -3.14
CA TRP A 66 -4.00 7.74 -2.69
C TRP A 66 -3.92 9.25 -2.41
N SER A 67 -4.42 10.08 -3.34
CA SER A 67 -4.38 11.54 -3.21
C SER A 67 -5.16 12.07 -2.00
N ALA A 68 -6.31 11.48 -1.68
CA ALA A 68 -7.09 11.85 -0.50
C ALA A 68 -6.35 11.55 0.82
N GLN A 69 -5.41 10.61 0.78
CA GLN A 69 -4.63 10.21 1.94
C GLN A 69 -3.33 10.99 2.12
N GLN A 70 -2.96 11.91 1.20
CA GLN A 70 -1.70 12.67 1.30
C GLN A 70 -1.77 13.86 2.26
N GLY A 71 -2.94 14.24 2.72
CA GLY A 71 -3.12 15.28 3.75
C GLY A 71 -2.61 14.86 5.13
N SER A 72 -2.87 15.71 6.15
CA SER A 72 -2.62 15.34 7.54
C SER A 72 -3.42 14.10 7.92
N MET A 73 -2.78 13.20 8.68
CA MET A 73 -3.49 12.04 9.18
C MET A 73 -4.50 12.46 10.27
N GLU A 74 -5.64 11.82 10.28
CA GLU A 74 -6.63 11.98 11.32
C GLU A 74 -6.05 11.58 12.69
N ALA A 75 -6.58 12.19 13.76
CA ALA A 75 -6.22 11.78 15.11
C ALA A 75 -6.54 10.29 15.35
N ALA A 76 -5.82 9.67 16.27
CA ALA A 76 -6.11 8.30 16.68
C ALA A 76 -7.57 8.18 17.15
N PRO A 77 -8.31 7.12 16.73
CA PRO A 77 -9.66 6.90 17.22
C PRO A 77 -9.69 6.68 18.74
N SER A 78 -10.79 7.03 19.34
CA SER A 78 -11.05 6.78 20.76
C SER A 78 -12.11 5.67 20.90
N PRO A 79 -11.91 4.71 21.80
CA PRO A 79 -10.81 4.58 22.76
C PRO A 79 -9.50 4.10 22.14
N ASN A 80 -8.37 4.36 22.83
CA ASN A 80 -7.08 3.79 22.45
C ASN A 80 -7.03 2.32 22.88
N CYS A 81 -7.09 1.41 21.90
CA CYS A 81 -7.16 -0.03 22.15
C CYS A 81 -5.85 -0.67 22.67
N ILE A 82 -4.76 0.09 22.78
CA ILE A 82 -3.54 -0.37 23.46
C ILE A 82 -3.70 -0.28 24.98
N THR A 83 -4.39 0.75 25.46
CA THR A 83 -4.49 1.06 26.89
C THR A 83 -5.86 0.78 27.49
N SER A 84 -6.87 0.56 26.64
CA SER A 84 -8.26 0.37 27.04
C SER A 84 -8.88 -0.84 26.34
N ALA A 85 -9.86 -1.46 26.97
CA ALA A 85 -10.67 -2.48 26.32
C ALA A 85 -11.51 -1.84 25.20
N CYS A 86 -11.53 -2.47 24.04
CA CYS A 86 -12.29 -2.03 22.87
C CYS A 86 -13.30 -3.09 22.45
N THR A 87 -14.41 -2.64 21.93
CA THR A 87 -15.34 -3.46 21.13
C THR A 87 -14.65 -3.90 19.82
N ASN A 88 -15.22 -4.87 19.12
CA ASN A 88 -14.67 -5.34 17.84
C ASN A 88 -14.64 -4.22 16.80
N THR A 89 -15.64 -3.38 16.72
CA THR A 89 -15.73 -2.24 15.79
C THR A 89 -14.70 -1.16 16.12
N GLU A 90 -14.54 -0.80 17.41
CA GLU A 90 -13.50 0.16 17.84
C GLU A 90 -12.10 -0.38 17.53
N ARG A 91 -11.88 -1.68 17.74
CA ARG A 91 -10.63 -2.35 17.39
C ARG A 91 -10.34 -2.26 15.88
N ALA A 92 -11.33 -2.53 15.03
CA ALA A 92 -11.17 -2.43 13.60
C ALA A 92 -10.82 -1.00 13.14
N ALA A 93 -11.48 0.01 13.70
CA ALA A 93 -11.15 1.41 13.42
C ALA A 93 -9.72 1.78 13.87
N PHE A 94 -9.31 1.30 15.05
CA PHE A 94 -7.96 1.53 15.57
C PHE A 94 -6.89 0.81 14.75
N ASP A 95 -7.13 -0.43 14.34
CA ASP A 95 -6.26 -1.22 13.49
C ASP A 95 -6.05 -0.55 12.12
N LEU A 96 -7.13 -0.08 11.49
CA LEU A 96 -7.05 0.66 10.22
C LEU A 96 -6.24 1.94 10.36
N TRP A 97 -6.46 2.68 11.44
CA TRP A 97 -5.67 3.89 11.71
C TRP A 97 -4.18 3.57 11.85
N GLN A 98 -3.83 2.53 12.62
CA GLN A 98 -2.43 2.10 12.78
C GLN A 98 -1.82 1.61 11.45
N LEU A 99 -2.56 0.82 10.68
CA LEU A 99 -2.09 0.34 9.37
C LEU A 99 -1.82 1.49 8.41
N ARG A 100 -2.69 2.51 8.38
CA ARG A 100 -2.48 3.73 7.59
C ARG A 100 -1.26 4.52 8.07
N SER A 101 -1.08 4.64 9.37
CA SER A 101 0.09 5.29 9.98
C SER A 101 1.38 4.57 9.60
N ASN A 102 1.39 3.24 9.69
CA ASN A 102 2.54 2.41 9.34
C ASN A 102 2.84 2.48 7.83
N ALA A 103 1.82 2.45 6.97
CA ALA A 103 2.01 2.60 5.53
C ALA A 103 2.70 3.93 5.18
N ARG A 104 2.28 5.03 5.80
CA ARG A 104 2.90 6.35 5.63
C ARG A 104 4.33 6.45 6.15
N ALA A 105 4.64 5.72 7.24
CA ALA A 105 5.98 5.72 7.82
C ALA A 105 6.98 4.86 7.03
N LEU A 106 6.52 3.75 6.45
CA LEU A 106 7.37 2.74 5.83
C LEU A 106 7.49 2.86 4.32
N LEU A 107 6.53 3.51 3.65
CA LEU A 107 6.49 3.67 2.20
C LEU A 107 6.57 5.15 1.81
N PRO A 108 7.26 5.50 0.72
CA PRO A 108 7.30 6.88 0.21
C PRO A 108 5.89 7.35 -0.14
N GLN A 109 5.38 8.37 0.57
CA GLN A 109 4.00 8.85 0.44
C GLN A 109 2.97 7.71 0.52
N GLY A 110 3.21 6.78 1.44
CA GLY A 110 2.44 5.55 1.57
C GLY A 110 0.97 5.78 1.88
N ALA A 111 0.12 4.94 1.29
CA ALA A 111 -1.31 4.90 1.54
C ALA A 111 -1.81 3.46 1.43
N LEU A 112 -3.00 3.18 1.91
CA LEU A 112 -3.63 1.88 1.75
C LEU A 112 -5.13 2.00 1.47
N SER A 113 -5.68 1.00 0.82
CA SER A 113 -7.12 0.74 0.82
C SER A 113 -7.38 -0.72 1.16
N LEU A 114 -8.52 -0.98 1.76
CA LEU A 114 -8.98 -2.31 2.12
C LEU A 114 -10.46 -2.42 1.74
N VAL A 115 -10.74 -3.21 0.72
CA VAL A 115 -12.07 -3.30 0.14
C VAL A 115 -12.46 -4.76 -0.09
N ARG A 116 -13.75 -5.02 -0.11
CA ARG A 116 -14.25 -6.33 -0.57
C ARG A 116 -14.07 -6.47 -2.07
N ASP A 117 -13.74 -7.67 -2.51
CA ASP A 117 -13.75 -8.01 -3.93
C ASP A 117 -15.19 -8.09 -4.42
N SER A 118 -15.60 -7.09 -5.20
CA SER A 118 -16.95 -7.01 -5.78
C SER A 118 -17.18 -8.02 -6.90
N ASN A 119 -16.13 -8.62 -7.45
CA ASN A 119 -16.26 -9.60 -8.54
C ASN A 119 -16.68 -10.99 -8.05
N ILE A 120 -16.51 -11.26 -6.75
CA ILE A 120 -16.94 -12.50 -6.14
C ILE A 120 -18.26 -12.20 -5.42
N ASN A 121 -19.38 -12.63 -6.01
CA ASN A 121 -20.75 -12.47 -5.52
C ASN A 121 -20.84 -12.23 -4.01
N SER A 122 -21.57 -11.22 -3.61
CA SER A 122 -21.79 -10.65 -2.26
C SER A 122 -22.20 -11.65 -1.15
N THR A 123 -21.59 -12.81 -1.14
CA THR A 123 -21.70 -13.79 -0.06
C THR A 123 -20.83 -13.39 1.12
N PRO A 124 -21.15 -13.76 2.34
CA PRO A 124 -20.38 -13.44 3.55
C PRO A 124 -18.90 -13.83 3.48
N ASN A 125 -18.52 -14.73 2.57
CA ASN A 125 -17.16 -15.24 2.33
C ASN A 125 -16.48 -14.65 1.09
N SER A 126 -16.94 -13.49 0.58
CA SER A 126 -16.24 -12.81 -0.52
C SER A 126 -14.83 -12.41 -0.10
N GLY A 127 -13.89 -12.53 -1.02
CA GLY A 127 -12.50 -12.15 -0.80
C GLY A 127 -12.34 -10.67 -0.46
N TRP A 128 -11.19 -10.32 0.06
CA TRP A 128 -10.79 -8.96 0.36
C TRP A 128 -9.55 -8.60 -0.44
N ILE A 129 -9.44 -7.34 -0.78
CA ILE A 129 -8.29 -6.77 -1.48
C ILE A 129 -7.68 -5.72 -0.57
N LEU A 130 -6.46 -5.98 -0.14
CA LEU A 130 -5.60 -4.97 0.48
C LEU A 130 -4.71 -4.37 -0.61
N SER A 131 -4.86 -3.09 -0.87
CA SER A 131 -4.01 -2.35 -1.79
C SER A 131 -3.10 -1.42 -1.01
N LEU A 132 -1.80 -1.55 -1.21
CA LEU A 132 -0.77 -0.69 -0.65
C LEU A 132 -0.22 0.19 -1.76
N TYR A 133 -0.19 1.51 -1.54
CA TYR A 133 0.24 2.50 -2.52
C TYR A 133 1.52 3.18 -2.06
N TRP A 134 2.41 3.48 -3.02
CA TRP A 134 3.58 4.30 -2.76
C TRP A 134 3.95 5.13 -3.99
N PHE A 135 4.65 6.22 -3.76
CA PHE A 135 5.14 7.09 -4.82
C PHE A 135 6.52 6.65 -5.30
N ASP A 136 6.68 6.49 -6.61
CA ASP A 136 7.92 6.14 -7.28
C ASP A 136 8.31 7.29 -8.24
N LYS A 137 9.30 8.08 -7.83
CA LYS A 137 9.77 9.25 -8.58
C LYS A 137 10.33 8.89 -9.96
N ASP A 138 10.88 7.71 -10.12
CA ASP A 138 11.42 7.27 -11.41
C ASP A 138 10.31 7.01 -12.42
N LYS A 139 9.17 6.51 -11.97
CA LYS A 139 7.98 6.31 -12.80
C LYS A 139 7.29 7.64 -13.13
N GLU A 140 7.28 8.59 -12.19
CA GLU A 140 6.80 9.96 -12.44
C GLU A 140 7.60 10.61 -13.57
N SER A 141 8.93 10.52 -13.54
CA SER A 141 9.81 11.12 -14.54
C SER A 141 9.63 10.56 -15.96
N LEU A 142 9.10 9.34 -16.06
CA LEU A 142 8.78 8.67 -17.33
C LEU A 142 7.34 8.97 -17.80
N GLY A 143 6.55 9.73 -17.03
CA GLY A 143 5.15 10.02 -17.34
C GLY A 143 4.27 8.77 -17.31
N LEU A 144 4.73 7.67 -16.70
CA LEU A 144 3.99 6.42 -16.66
C LEU A 144 2.87 6.51 -15.62
N SER A 145 1.65 6.53 -16.12
CA SER A 145 0.46 6.26 -15.32
C SER A 145 0.07 4.78 -15.45
N CYS A 146 -0.71 4.29 -14.50
CA CYS A 146 -1.24 2.92 -14.56
C CYS A 146 -2.10 2.63 -15.81
N GLN A 147 -2.50 3.64 -16.58
CA GLN A 147 -3.27 3.47 -17.82
C GLN A 147 -2.40 3.16 -19.04
N ASP A 148 -1.12 3.49 -19.04
CA ASP A 148 -0.28 3.44 -20.25
C ASP A 148 0.38 2.08 -20.49
N SER A 149 0.39 1.19 -19.51
CA SER A 149 0.89 -0.16 -19.70
C SER A 149 -0.26 -1.08 -20.09
N GLY A 150 -0.46 -1.27 -21.40
CA GLY A 150 -1.30 -2.34 -21.95
C GLY A 150 -0.81 -3.76 -21.59
N VAL A 151 -0.05 -3.89 -20.53
CA VAL A 151 0.48 -5.10 -19.94
C VAL A 151 -0.27 -5.30 -18.63
N ASN A 152 -0.65 -6.54 -18.33
CA ASN A 152 -1.12 -7.01 -17.03
C ASN A 152 -0.03 -6.81 -15.94
N ASP A 153 0.43 -5.58 -15.79
CA ASP A 153 1.35 -5.23 -14.72
C ASP A 153 0.54 -5.20 -13.42
N LEU A 154 0.73 -6.23 -12.60
CA LEU A 154 0.13 -6.37 -11.28
C LEU A 154 0.45 -5.18 -10.35
N THR A 155 1.32 -4.26 -10.78
CA THR A 155 1.66 -3.03 -10.08
C THR A 155 0.73 -1.87 -10.42
N CYS A 156 -0.14 -2.03 -11.43
CA CYS A 156 -1.11 -1.04 -11.84
C CYS A 156 -2.52 -1.56 -11.55
N PHE A 157 -3.08 -1.14 -10.46
CA PHE A 157 -4.46 -1.47 -10.13
C PHE A 157 -5.41 -0.51 -10.85
N ASN A 158 -6.16 -1.05 -11.79
CA ASN A 158 -7.32 -0.37 -12.36
C ASN A 158 -8.49 -0.58 -11.39
N ASP A 159 -8.65 0.32 -10.44
CA ASP A 159 -9.69 0.23 -9.44
C ASP A 159 -11.04 0.70 -10.02
N ASN A 160 -11.56 -0.05 -10.99
CA ASN A 160 -12.93 0.15 -11.47
C ASN A 160 -13.98 -0.08 -10.35
N ALA A 161 -13.58 -0.72 -9.24
CA ALA A 161 -14.46 -0.98 -8.11
C ALA A 161 -14.58 0.23 -7.15
N THR A 162 -13.55 1.08 -7.07
CA THR A 162 -13.51 2.22 -6.14
C THR A 162 -13.55 3.58 -6.84
N GLY A 163 -13.51 3.64 -8.18
CA GLY A 163 -13.49 4.91 -8.92
C GLY A 163 -12.22 5.74 -8.71
N ILE A 164 -11.16 5.15 -8.19
CA ILE A 164 -9.89 5.81 -7.93
C ILE A 164 -9.15 5.98 -9.26
N GLN A 165 -8.93 7.24 -9.66
CA GLN A 165 -8.18 7.56 -10.87
C GLN A 165 -6.69 7.26 -10.67
N PRO A 166 -6.01 6.66 -11.66
CA PRO A 166 -4.58 6.43 -11.61
C PRO A 166 -3.82 7.78 -11.55
N VAL A 167 -2.83 7.84 -10.67
CA VAL A 167 -1.96 9.01 -10.51
C VAL A 167 -0.57 8.66 -11.04
N THR A 168 0.00 9.56 -11.85
CA THR A 168 1.35 9.39 -12.39
C THR A 168 2.38 9.21 -11.27
N GLY A 169 3.26 8.22 -11.39
CA GLY A 169 4.28 7.92 -10.39
C GLY A 169 3.80 7.12 -9.19
N VAL A 170 2.50 6.88 -9.04
CA VAL A 170 2.00 6.03 -7.95
C VAL A 170 1.99 4.57 -8.39
N ARG A 171 2.56 3.72 -7.56
CA ARG A 171 2.52 2.26 -7.71
C ARG A 171 1.59 1.66 -6.68
N ALA A 172 1.01 0.51 -7.00
CA ALA A 172 0.15 -0.24 -6.10
C ALA A 172 0.62 -1.70 -5.99
N PHE A 173 0.50 -2.26 -4.82
CA PHE A 173 0.65 -3.69 -4.56
C PHE A 173 -0.65 -4.22 -3.99
N ASN A 174 -1.26 -5.19 -4.68
CA ASN A 174 -2.55 -5.75 -4.32
C ASN A 174 -2.38 -7.13 -3.71
N PHE A 175 -2.96 -7.30 -2.55
CA PHE A 175 -2.95 -8.56 -1.81
C PHE A 175 -4.38 -9.08 -1.67
N TYR A 176 -4.65 -10.22 -2.31
CA TYR A 176 -5.94 -10.88 -2.26
C TYR A 176 -5.95 -11.91 -1.14
N PHE A 177 -6.96 -11.88 -0.29
CA PHE A 177 -7.09 -12.85 0.77
C PHE A 177 -8.55 -13.19 1.08
N TYR A 178 -8.73 -14.36 1.65
CA TYR A 178 -9.99 -14.85 2.17
C TYR A 178 -9.86 -14.93 3.70
N PRO A 179 -10.80 -14.34 4.45
CA PRO A 179 -10.76 -14.33 5.89
C PRO A 179 -10.98 -15.71 6.52
#